data_0eaa7059c5a5bda7ce7364577c3618aa
#
_entry.id   0eaa7059c5a5bda7ce7364577c3618aa
#
_cell.length_a   1.000
_cell.length_b   1.000
_cell.length_c   1.000
_cell.angle_alpha   90.00
_cell.angle_beta   90.00
_cell.angle_gamma   90.00
#
_symmetry.space_group_name_H-M   'P 1'
#
loop_
_entity.id
_entity.type
_entity.pdbx_description
1 polymer ?
#
loop_
_entity_poly.entity_id
_entity_poly.type
_entity_poly.pdbx_seq_one_letter_code
_entity_poly.pdbx_strand_id
1 'polypeptide(L)'
;NAGFNTSTSQGNRFGIRMEHDFSKNTSLIFEPQFNFGTGNYVEHSEFHTDRSFDRDTTHTNRGFTDDMGNNRNWSASGFVLLRQKLGKPGRTVSVNFRYNFRNNEMLGYNQSLTYADEDNDGSWDKNPEVVNQKIERVSRNMSLNGRVVYTEPIADHLYFEANYQYGWNRNISQKTAYKSGNIDDVLGADVTSLIYVEEGS
;
A
#
# COMPACT_ATOMS: atom_id res chain seq x y z
N ASN A 1 2.19 -28.12 -7.03
CA ASN A 1 1.63 -26.76 -7.24
C ASN A 1 2.26 -26.18 -8.50
N ALA A 2 1.47 -25.59 -9.35
CA ALA A 2 1.89 -24.86 -10.54
C ALA A 2 1.26 -23.46 -10.50
N GLY A 3 1.88 -22.50 -11.17
CA GLY A 3 1.31 -21.16 -11.21
C GLY A 3 2.21 -20.17 -11.95
N PHE A 4 1.64 -19.03 -12.26
CA PHE A 4 2.39 -17.89 -12.79
C PHE A 4 1.92 -16.61 -12.12
N ASN A 5 2.82 -15.63 -12.06
CA ASN A 5 2.53 -14.28 -11.59
C ASN A 5 3.12 -13.29 -12.59
N THR A 6 2.31 -12.33 -12.98
CA THR A 6 2.75 -11.23 -13.83
C THR A 6 2.30 -9.92 -13.20
N SER A 7 3.23 -9.00 -13.03
CA SER A 7 2.92 -7.66 -12.53
C SER A 7 3.60 -6.59 -13.37
N THR A 8 2.88 -5.52 -13.59
CA THR A 8 3.41 -4.32 -14.28
C THR A 8 3.14 -3.12 -13.40
N SER A 9 4.15 -2.26 -13.22
CA SER A 9 3.99 -1.03 -12.49
C SER A 9 4.65 0.13 -13.22
N GLN A 10 3.99 1.28 -13.15
CA GLN A 10 4.47 2.53 -13.69
C GLN A 10 4.36 3.61 -12.62
N GLY A 11 5.42 4.40 -12.46
CA GLY A 11 5.44 5.49 -11.49
C GLY A 11 6.13 6.72 -12.04
N ASN A 12 5.65 7.87 -11.59
CA ASN A 12 6.21 9.17 -11.91
C ASN A 12 6.50 9.92 -10.62
N ARG A 13 7.59 10.65 -10.62
CA ARG A 13 8.03 11.45 -9.49
C ARG A 13 8.35 12.86 -9.96
N PHE A 14 7.81 13.83 -9.26
CA PHE A 14 8.06 15.24 -9.46
C PHE A 14 8.47 15.87 -8.13
N GLY A 15 9.57 16.63 -8.14
CA GLY A 15 10.06 17.35 -6.98
C GLY A 15 10.62 18.70 -7.37
N ILE A 16 10.42 19.67 -6.49
CA ILE A 16 10.97 21.02 -6.62
C ILE A 16 11.74 21.32 -5.33
N ARG A 17 12.85 22.04 -5.45
CA ARG A 17 13.52 22.66 -4.33
C ARG A 17 13.58 24.16 -4.56
N MET A 18 13.08 24.89 -3.60
CA MET A 18 13.08 26.34 -3.58
C MET A 18 13.80 26.81 -2.32
N GLU A 19 14.74 27.71 -2.50
CA GLU A 19 15.47 28.36 -1.41
C GLU A 19 15.40 29.86 -1.62
N HIS A 20 15.02 30.57 -0.56
CA HIS A 20 14.84 32.02 -0.61
C HIS A 20 15.38 32.68 0.66
N ASP A 21 16.26 33.64 0.45
CA ASP A 21 16.78 34.51 1.53
C ASP A 21 15.98 35.80 1.55
N PHE A 22 15.06 35.94 2.52
CA PHE A 22 14.31 37.19 2.73
C PHE A 22 15.22 38.32 3.24
N SER A 23 16.27 37.96 3.96
CA SER A 23 17.27 38.88 4.46
C SER A 23 18.57 38.13 4.79
N LYS A 24 19.63 38.86 5.21
CA LYS A 24 20.86 38.24 5.74
C LYS A 24 20.64 37.35 6.96
N ASN A 25 19.48 37.48 7.60
CA ASN A 25 19.15 36.78 8.83
C ASN A 25 18.02 35.75 8.70
N THR A 26 17.28 35.75 7.59
CA THR A 26 16.09 34.95 7.42
C THR A 26 16.14 34.19 6.10
N SER A 27 16.09 32.87 6.16
CA SER A 27 16.02 32.00 4.96
C SER A 27 14.93 30.96 5.09
N LEU A 28 14.35 30.61 3.94
CA LEU A 28 13.34 29.59 3.78
C LEU A 28 13.80 28.55 2.77
N ILE A 29 13.66 27.28 3.11
CA ILE A 29 13.76 26.17 2.17
C ILE A 29 12.40 25.50 2.09
N PHE A 30 11.90 25.28 0.88
CA PHE A 30 10.68 24.53 0.59
C PHE A 30 10.96 23.46 -0.45
N GLU A 31 10.68 22.21 -0.10
CA GLU A 31 10.99 21.05 -0.95
C GLU A 31 9.80 20.10 -1.02
N PRO A 32 8.82 20.39 -1.87
CA PRO A 32 7.68 19.51 -2.14
C PRO A 32 8.05 18.41 -3.12
N GLN A 33 7.42 17.25 -2.95
CA GLN A 33 7.57 16.09 -3.78
C GLN A 33 6.24 15.41 -4.00
N PHE A 34 5.94 15.06 -5.26
CA PHE A 34 4.76 14.33 -5.67
C PHE A 34 5.17 13.02 -6.36
N ASN A 35 4.52 11.94 -5.99
CA ASN A 35 4.65 10.67 -6.68
C ASN A 35 3.26 10.18 -7.03
N PHE A 36 3.12 9.60 -8.20
CA PHE A 36 1.89 8.94 -8.62
C PHE A 36 2.23 7.74 -9.50
N GLY A 37 1.46 6.69 -9.35
CA GLY A 37 1.72 5.46 -10.07
C GLY A 37 0.48 4.60 -10.16
N THR A 38 0.57 3.65 -11.09
CA THR A 38 -0.42 2.60 -11.31
C THR A 38 0.28 1.28 -11.46
N GLY A 39 -0.39 0.21 -11.11
CA GLY A 39 0.11 -1.15 -11.35
C GLY A 39 -1.05 -2.09 -11.61
N ASN A 40 -0.74 -3.17 -12.32
CA ASN A 40 -1.65 -4.28 -12.56
C ASN A 40 -0.93 -5.56 -12.17
N TYR A 41 -1.69 -6.53 -11.68
CA TYR A 41 -1.17 -7.86 -11.40
C TYR A 41 -2.19 -8.92 -11.85
N VAL A 42 -1.66 -10.05 -12.26
CA VAL A 42 -2.41 -11.29 -12.53
C VAL A 42 -1.60 -12.42 -11.92
N GLU A 43 -2.23 -13.21 -11.09
CA GLU A 43 -1.65 -14.38 -10.47
C GLU A 43 -2.59 -15.56 -10.67
N HIS A 44 -2.05 -16.65 -11.16
CA HIS A 44 -2.73 -17.94 -11.25
C HIS A 44 -1.96 -18.97 -10.46
N SER A 45 -2.64 -19.71 -9.62
CA SER A 45 -2.05 -20.77 -8.79
C SER A 45 -2.93 -22.00 -8.79
N GLU A 46 -2.36 -23.12 -9.16
CA GLU A 46 -2.97 -24.43 -9.01
C GLU A 46 -2.38 -25.16 -7.81
N PHE A 47 -3.21 -25.79 -7.05
CA PHE A 47 -2.78 -26.57 -5.90
C PHE A 47 -3.40 -27.97 -5.90
N HIS A 48 -2.63 -28.89 -5.35
CA HIS A 48 -3.02 -30.27 -5.10
C HIS A 48 -2.38 -30.71 -3.80
N THR A 49 -3.16 -31.27 -2.90
CA THR A 49 -2.70 -31.73 -1.59
C THR A 49 -3.08 -33.18 -1.42
N ASP A 50 -2.08 -34.00 -1.13
CA ASP A 50 -2.22 -35.40 -0.80
C ASP A 50 -1.82 -35.63 0.66
N ARG A 51 -2.55 -36.46 1.36
CA ARG A 51 -2.18 -36.98 2.67
C ARG A 51 -1.66 -38.40 2.48
N SER A 52 -0.42 -38.66 2.91
CA SER A 52 0.13 -40.02 2.96
C SER A 52 0.20 -40.47 4.42
N PHE A 53 -0.42 -41.63 4.69
CA PHE A 53 -0.33 -42.31 5.95
C PHE A 53 -0.08 -43.80 5.72
N ASP A 54 1.01 -44.34 6.25
CA ASP A 54 1.37 -45.74 6.29
C ASP A 54 1.17 -46.51 4.96
N ARG A 55 1.75 -45.98 3.86
CA ARG A 55 1.68 -46.49 2.46
C ARG A 55 0.37 -46.26 1.70
N ASP A 56 -0.58 -45.61 2.32
CA ASP A 56 -1.80 -45.20 1.63
C ASP A 56 -1.76 -43.71 1.35
N THR A 57 -2.11 -43.31 0.15
CA THR A 57 -2.14 -41.88 -0.23
C THR A 57 -3.57 -41.53 -0.56
N THR A 58 -4.15 -40.64 0.23
CA THR A 58 -5.47 -40.07 -0.01
C THR A 58 -5.36 -38.65 -0.53
N HIS A 59 -6.17 -38.35 -1.54
CA HIS A 59 -6.29 -37.01 -2.06
C HIS A 59 -7.11 -36.17 -1.07
N THR A 60 -6.63 -35.00 -0.71
CA THR A 60 -7.31 -34.15 0.29
C THR A 60 -8.01 -32.98 -0.35
N ASN A 61 -7.36 -32.26 -1.23
CA ASN A 61 -7.96 -31.18 -1.99
C ASN A 61 -7.17 -30.84 -3.24
N ARG A 62 -7.85 -30.29 -4.21
CA ARG A 62 -7.25 -29.68 -5.41
C ARG A 62 -8.06 -28.48 -5.83
N GLY A 63 -7.43 -27.59 -6.56
CA GLY A 63 -8.13 -26.45 -7.10
C GLY A 63 -7.20 -25.45 -7.75
N PHE A 64 -7.78 -24.30 -8.04
CA PHE A 64 -7.02 -23.14 -8.52
C PHE A 64 -7.46 -21.88 -7.82
N THR A 65 -6.59 -20.89 -7.85
CA THR A 65 -6.87 -19.53 -7.44
C THR A 65 -6.36 -18.57 -8.50
N ASP A 66 -7.23 -17.68 -8.92
CA ASP A 66 -6.93 -16.58 -9.82
C ASP A 66 -7.11 -15.27 -9.06
N ASP A 67 -6.03 -14.49 -8.98
CA ASP A 67 -6.02 -13.17 -8.43
C ASP A 67 -5.60 -12.17 -9.50
N MET A 68 -6.43 -11.16 -9.73
CA MET A 68 -6.08 -10.08 -10.63
C MET A 68 -6.52 -8.75 -10.07
N GLY A 69 -5.84 -7.69 -10.46
CA GLY A 69 -6.24 -6.38 -10.02
C GLY A 69 -5.38 -5.26 -10.51
N ASN A 70 -5.81 -4.08 -10.13
CA ASN A 70 -5.06 -2.86 -10.35
C ASN A 70 -4.89 -2.08 -9.06
N ASN A 71 -3.83 -1.33 -9.00
CA ASN A 71 -3.61 -0.37 -7.93
C ASN A 71 -3.33 1.01 -8.53
N ARG A 72 -3.76 2.02 -7.81
CA ARG A 72 -3.46 3.42 -8.09
C ARG A 72 -2.97 4.06 -6.81
N ASN A 73 -1.81 4.68 -6.89
CA ASN A 73 -1.24 5.35 -5.73
C ASN A 73 -0.79 6.77 -6.08
N TRP A 74 -0.91 7.65 -5.09
CA TRP A 74 -0.28 8.95 -5.13
C TRP A 74 0.21 9.33 -3.74
N SER A 75 1.27 10.12 -3.70
CA SER A 75 1.75 10.70 -2.45
C SER A 75 2.25 12.12 -2.67
N ALA A 76 2.00 12.97 -1.69
CA ALA A 76 2.55 14.30 -1.58
C ALA A 76 3.35 14.40 -0.29
N SER A 77 4.62 14.70 -0.38
CA SER A 77 5.50 14.83 0.78
C SER A 77 6.42 16.03 0.62
N GLY A 78 7.01 16.45 1.69
CA GLY A 78 7.99 17.50 1.64
C GLY A 78 8.29 18.10 3.00
N PHE A 79 9.13 19.12 2.98
CA PHE A 79 9.42 19.89 4.17
C PHE A 79 9.55 21.38 3.87
N VAL A 80 9.33 22.16 4.92
CA VAL A 80 9.57 23.59 5.00
C VAL A 80 10.57 23.82 6.12
N LEU A 81 11.63 24.52 5.86
CA LEU A 81 12.61 24.89 6.86
C LEU A 81 12.81 26.40 6.85
N LEU A 82 12.36 27.05 7.91
CA LEU A 82 12.60 28.45 8.18
C LEU A 82 13.77 28.57 9.15
N ARG A 83 14.77 29.40 8.81
CA ARG A 83 15.90 29.72 9.66
C ARG A 83 15.91 31.22 9.93
N GLN A 84 16.15 31.58 11.20
CA GLN A 84 16.23 32.97 11.64
C GLN A 84 17.46 33.16 12.53
N LYS A 85 18.35 34.08 12.15
CA LYS A 85 19.43 34.57 13.01
C LYS A 85 18.87 35.66 13.90
N LEU A 86 19.18 35.62 15.21
CA LEU A 86 18.64 36.51 16.21
C LEU A 86 19.73 37.41 16.80
N GLY A 87 20.01 38.56 16.20
CA GLY A 87 20.83 39.64 16.72
C GLY A 87 22.26 39.25 17.15
N LYS A 88 22.43 38.38 18.15
CA LYS A 88 23.73 37.90 18.65
C LYS A 88 24.32 36.87 17.68
N PRO A 89 25.60 36.98 17.28
CA PRO A 89 26.26 35.96 16.43
C PRO A 89 26.14 34.56 17.03
N GLY A 90 25.72 33.59 16.21
CA GLY A 90 25.51 32.21 16.64
C GLY A 90 24.14 31.92 17.26
N ARG A 91 23.34 32.93 17.65
CA ARG A 91 21.98 32.73 18.12
C ARG A 91 21.02 32.52 16.96
N THR A 92 20.35 31.36 16.94
CA THR A 92 19.45 31.01 15.84
C THR A 92 18.19 30.34 16.33
N VAL A 93 17.13 30.51 15.56
CA VAL A 93 15.91 29.72 15.65
C VAL A 93 15.70 29.05 14.28
N SER A 94 15.37 27.79 14.28
CA SER A 94 14.91 27.08 13.07
C SER A 94 13.61 26.36 13.33
N VAL A 95 12.70 26.43 12.36
CA VAL A 95 11.43 25.71 12.36
C VAL A 95 11.41 24.81 11.16
N ASN A 96 11.34 23.51 11.40
CA ASN A 96 11.19 22.49 10.36
C ASN A 96 9.79 21.90 10.45
N PHE A 97 9.10 21.90 9.34
CA PHE A 97 7.80 21.26 9.19
C PHE A 97 7.87 20.24 8.06
N ARG A 98 7.49 18.99 8.34
CA ARG A 98 7.43 17.89 7.37
C ARG A 98 6.01 17.39 7.26
N TYR A 99 5.61 17.09 6.03
CA TYR A 99 4.33 16.49 5.74
C TYR A 99 4.49 15.29 4.80
N ASN A 100 3.62 14.33 4.97
CA ASN A 100 3.51 13.18 4.06
C ASN A 100 2.05 12.76 4.00
N PHE A 101 1.50 12.81 2.80
CA PHE A 101 0.17 12.30 2.47
C PHE A 101 0.32 11.18 1.45
N ARG A 102 -0.30 10.06 1.71
CA ARG A 102 -0.31 8.92 0.79
C ARG A 102 -1.72 8.38 0.65
N ASN A 103 -2.12 8.13 -0.57
CA ASN A 103 -3.35 7.43 -0.91
C ASN A 103 -3.00 6.23 -1.78
N ASN A 104 -3.55 5.09 -1.45
CA ASN A 104 -3.44 3.88 -2.24
C ASN A 104 -4.83 3.28 -2.40
N GLU A 105 -5.23 3.08 -3.64
CA GLU A 105 -6.49 2.47 -4.04
C GLU A 105 -6.17 1.18 -4.79
N MET A 106 -6.84 0.12 -4.42
CA MET A 106 -6.68 -1.19 -5.03
C MET A 106 -8.06 -1.74 -5.37
N LEU A 107 -8.21 -2.19 -6.58
CA LEU A 107 -9.32 -2.98 -7.06
C LEU A 107 -8.78 -4.36 -7.41
N GLY A 108 -9.27 -5.38 -6.75
CA GLY A 108 -8.85 -6.76 -6.99
C GLY A 108 -10.06 -7.66 -7.24
N TYR A 109 -9.82 -8.72 -7.98
CA TYR A 109 -10.75 -9.82 -8.20
C TYR A 109 -10.05 -11.10 -7.80
N ASN A 110 -10.72 -11.89 -6.97
CA ASN A 110 -10.25 -13.19 -6.53
C ASN A 110 -11.28 -14.24 -6.93
N GLN A 111 -10.82 -15.25 -7.63
CA GLN A 111 -11.59 -16.44 -7.92
C GLN A 111 -10.85 -17.66 -7.43
N SER A 112 -11.53 -18.55 -6.75
CA SER A 112 -10.98 -19.87 -6.44
C SER A 112 -12.04 -20.94 -6.55
N LEU A 113 -11.59 -22.12 -6.99
CA LEU A 113 -12.36 -23.33 -7.06
C LEU A 113 -11.59 -24.40 -6.30
N THR A 114 -12.22 -24.99 -5.31
CA THR A 114 -11.60 -26.04 -4.48
C THR A 114 -12.50 -27.26 -4.44
N TYR A 115 -11.97 -28.39 -4.86
CA TYR A 115 -12.57 -29.70 -4.67
C TYR A 115 -11.93 -30.35 -3.44
N ALA A 116 -12.73 -30.94 -2.59
CA ALA A 116 -12.30 -31.72 -1.44
C ALA A 116 -12.72 -33.18 -1.61
N ASP A 117 -12.10 -34.06 -0.87
CA ASP A 117 -12.50 -35.45 -0.60
C ASP A 117 -12.71 -35.53 0.93
N GLU A 118 -13.90 -35.05 1.39
CA GLU A 118 -14.19 -34.92 2.82
C GLU A 118 -14.43 -36.26 3.48
N ASP A 119 -14.97 -37.24 2.75
CA ASP A 119 -15.28 -38.57 3.24
C ASP A 119 -14.12 -39.57 3.07
N ASN A 120 -13.04 -39.15 2.40
CA ASN A 120 -11.85 -39.95 2.11
C ASN A 120 -12.12 -41.23 1.37
N ASP A 121 -13.10 -41.24 0.43
CA ASP A 121 -13.46 -42.37 -0.39
C ASP A 121 -12.60 -42.45 -1.67
N GLY A 122 -11.71 -41.52 -1.90
CA GLY A 122 -10.84 -41.42 -3.06
C GLY A 122 -11.48 -40.75 -4.26
N SER A 123 -12.68 -40.20 -4.10
CA SER A 123 -13.38 -39.44 -5.13
C SER A 123 -13.54 -37.98 -4.71
N TRP A 124 -13.56 -37.06 -5.69
CA TRP A 124 -13.78 -35.65 -5.40
C TRP A 124 -15.26 -35.37 -5.18
N ASP A 125 -15.56 -34.61 -4.12
CA ASP A 125 -16.92 -34.16 -3.84
C ASP A 125 -17.53 -33.42 -5.03
N LYS A 126 -18.82 -33.67 -5.25
CA LYS A 126 -19.54 -33.12 -6.42
C LYS A 126 -19.76 -31.62 -6.37
N ASN A 127 -19.68 -31.02 -5.16
CA ASN A 127 -19.94 -29.62 -4.93
C ASN A 127 -18.65 -28.91 -4.53
N PRO A 128 -17.90 -28.34 -5.47
CA PRO A 128 -16.70 -27.60 -5.13
C PRO A 128 -17.02 -26.33 -4.33
N GLU A 129 -16.11 -25.94 -3.46
CA GLU A 129 -16.15 -24.62 -2.86
C GLU A 129 -15.74 -23.59 -3.90
N VAL A 130 -16.61 -22.61 -4.14
CA VAL A 130 -16.39 -21.52 -5.09
C VAL A 130 -16.28 -20.21 -4.35
N VAL A 131 -15.18 -19.51 -4.58
CA VAL A 131 -15.01 -18.10 -4.15
C VAL A 131 -14.92 -17.24 -5.39
N ASN A 132 -15.79 -16.25 -5.49
CA ASN A 132 -15.74 -15.22 -6.51
C ASN A 132 -15.97 -13.88 -5.81
N GLN A 133 -14.94 -13.05 -5.75
CA GLN A 133 -14.96 -11.82 -4.96
C GLN A 133 -14.35 -10.66 -5.73
N LYS A 134 -15.01 -9.51 -5.65
CA LYS A 134 -14.43 -8.20 -5.96
C LYS A 134 -14.00 -7.53 -4.66
N ILE A 135 -12.77 -7.09 -4.59
CA ILE A 135 -12.18 -6.46 -3.39
C ILE A 135 -11.78 -5.04 -3.73
N GLU A 136 -12.38 -4.09 -3.03
CA GLU A 136 -11.98 -2.69 -3.08
C GLU A 136 -11.27 -2.33 -1.78
N ARG A 137 -10.07 -1.76 -1.89
CA ARG A 137 -9.30 -1.28 -0.75
C ARG A 137 -8.84 0.13 -0.99
N VAL A 138 -9.11 0.99 -0.01
CA VAL A 138 -8.59 2.35 0.05
C VAL A 138 -7.77 2.51 1.32
N SER A 139 -6.52 2.92 1.18
CA SER A 139 -5.63 3.19 2.31
C SER A 139 -5.09 4.60 2.20
N ARG A 140 -5.28 5.39 3.27
CA ARG A 140 -4.81 6.77 3.37
C ARG A 140 -3.92 6.91 4.60
N ASN A 141 -2.74 7.45 4.39
CA ASN A 141 -1.82 7.79 5.46
C ASN A 141 -1.54 9.29 5.42
N MET A 142 -1.62 9.93 6.57
CA MET A 142 -1.32 11.35 6.77
C MET A 142 -0.36 11.49 7.93
N SER A 143 0.76 12.17 7.72
CA SER A 143 1.77 12.39 8.74
C SER A 143 2.25 13.84 8.69
N LEU A 144 2.27 14.49 9.84
CA LEU A 144 2.75 15.86 10.04
C LEU A 144 3.77 15.86 11.17
N ASN A 145 4.92 16.48 10.96
CA ASN A 145 5.96 16.63 11.96
C ASN A 145 6.45 18.06 11.97
N GLY A 146 6.38 18.70 13.13
CA GLY A 146 6.95 20.02 13.40
C GLY A 146 8.10 19.91 14.38
N ARG A 147 9.21 20.55 14.09
CA ARG A 147 10.36 20.68 15.00
C ARG A 147 10.84 22.10 15.05
N VAL A 148 11.00 22.61 16.25
CA VAL A 148 11.62 23.92 16.53
C VAL A 148 12.94 23.66 17.23
N VAL A 149 13.99 24.34 16.79
CA VAL A 149 15.31 24.28 17.40
C VAL A 149 15.75 25.71 17.71
N TYR A 150 16.17 25.94 18.94
CA TYR A 150 16.78 27.19 19.39
C TYR A 150 18.22 26.94 19.79
N THR A 151 19.14 27.74 19.27
CA THR A 151 20.56 27.69 19.62
C THR A 151 20.99 29.00 20.24
N GLU A 152 21.59 28.95 21.42
CA GLU A 152 22.13 30.08 22.17
C GLU A 152 23.63 29.93 22.37
N PRO A 153 24.48 30.83 21.86
CA PRO A 153 25.89 30.84 22.18
C PRO A 153 26.10 31.42 23.62
N ILE A 154 26.61 30.58 24.53
CA ILE A 154 26.85 30.95 25.93
C ILE A 154 28.25 31.57 26.09
N ALA A 155 29.27 30.94 25.49
CA ALA A 155 30.65 31.36 25.50
C ALA A 155 31.34 30.99 24.18
N ASP A 156 32.61 31.39 24.03
CA ASP A 156 33.42 30.94 22.88
C ASP A 156 33.47 29.41 22.86
N HIS A 157 33.02 28.84 21.75
CA HIS A 157 32.94 27.40 21.53
C HIS A 157 31.92 26.63 22.41
N LEU A 158 31.06 27.33 23.15
CA LEU A 158 30.01 26.70 23.95
C LEU A 158 28.63 27.19 23.52
N TYR A 159 27.79 26.20 23.08
CA TYR A 159 26.43 26.45 22.63
C TYR A 159 25.44 25.63 23.46
N PHE A 160 24.32 26.24 23.78
CA PHE A 160 23.15 25.56 24.31
C PHE A 160 22.15 25.37 23.16
N GLU A 161 21.64 24.17 23.01
CA GLU A 161 20.58 23.86 22.05
C GLU A 161 19.37 23.29 22.78
N ALA A 162 18.22 23.90 22.55
CA ALA A 162 16.93 23.39 22.96
C ALA A 162 16.13 23.02 21.72
N ASN A 163 15.48 21.87 21.73
CA ASN A 163 14.61 21.47 20.64
C ASN A 163 13.30 20.88 21.17
N TYR A 164 12.23 21.12 20.42
CA TYR A 164 10.91 20.57 20.65
C TYR A 164 10.38 20.00 19.34
N GLN A 165 9.82 18.78 19.39
CA GLN A 165 9.24 18.13 18.25
C GLN A 165 7.84 17.65 18.58
N TYR A 166 6.91 17.92 17.67
CA TYR A 166 5.55 17.42 17.71
C TYR A 166 5.28 16.61 16.42
N GLY A 167 4.70 15.42 16.58
CA GLY A 167 4.31 14.56 15.49
C GLY A 167 2.84 14.17 15.57
N TRP A 168 2.16 14.18 14.44
CA TRP A 168 0.81 13.68 14.29
C TRP A 168 0.74 12.73 13.11
N ASN A 169 0.02 11.62 13.30
CA ASN A 169 -0.16 10.59 12.29
C ASN A 169 -1.60 10.08 12.31
N ARG A 170 -2.17 9.87 11.11
CA ARG A 170 -3.50 9.28 10.93
C ARG A 170 -3.46 8.28 9.78
N ASN A 171 -3.91 7.05 10.08
CA ASN A 171 -4.10 5.99 9.09
C ASN A 171 -5.58 5.66 8.98
N ILE A 172 -6.07 5.56 7.74
CA ILE A 172 -7.42 5.13 7.43
C ILE A 172 -7.27 3.99 6.42
N SER A 173 -7.87 2.85 6.72
CA SER A 173 -7.94 1.71 5.80
C SER A 173 -9.37 1.21 5.75
N GLN A 174 -9.91 1.14 4.54
CA GLN A 174 -11.22 0.60 4.25
C GLN A 174 -11.06 -0.53 3.24
N LYS A 175 -11.70 -1.65 3.52
CA LYS A 175 -11.76 -2.81 2.62
C LYS A 175 -13.22 -3.19 2.50
N THR A 176 -13.70 -3.27 1.28
CA THR A 176 -15.01 -3.79 0.92
C THR A 176 -14.84 -5.00 0.03
N ALA A 177 -15.53 -6.07 0.33
CA ALA A 177 -15.53 -7.28 -0.49
C ALA A 177 -16.98 -7.58 -0.91
N TYR A 178 -17.14 -7.79 -2.19
CA TYR A 178 -18.40 -8.21 -2.81
C TYR A 178 -18.24 -9.66 -3.25
N LYS A 179 -19.18 -10.51 -2.90
CA LYS A 179 -19.20 -11.92 -3.31
C LYS A 179 -20.26 -12.12 -4.38
N SER A 180 -19.91 -12.80 -5.46
CA SER A 180 -20.89 -13.39 -6.38
C SER A 180 -21.11 -14.85 -6.00
N GLY A 181 -22.35 -15.26 -5.94
CA GLY A 181 -22.75 -16.63 -5.58
C GLY A 181 -22.97 -17.58 -6.76
N ASN A 182 -22.64 -17.18 -7.99
CA ASN A 182 -22.98 -17.94 -9.17
C ASN A 182 -21.81 -18.84 -9.58
N ILE A 183 -22.00 -20.15 -9.43
CA ILE A 183 -21.02 -21.20 -9.78
C ILE A 183 -20.78 -21.27 -11.30
N ASP A 184 -21.82 -21.01 -12.09
CA ASP A 184 -21.76 -21.11 -13.54
C ASP A 184 -20.82 -20.09 -14.18
N ASP A 185 -20.62 -18.95 -13.52
CA ASP A 185 -19.69 -17.90 -13.96
C ASP A 185 -18.22 -18.30 -13.85
N VAL A 186 -17.91 -19.29 -13.01
CA VAL A 186 -16.52 -19.73 -12.75
C VAL A 186 -16.12 -20.92 -13.62
N LEU A 187 -17.05 -21.82 -13.90
CA LEU A 187 -16.76 -23.10 -14.58
C LEU A 187 -16.59 -23.00 -16.12
N GLY A 188 -16.89 -21.86 -16.71
CA GLY A 188 -16.85 -21.67 -18.17
C GLY A 188 -16.01 -20.51 -18.68
N ALA A 189 -15.38 -19.73 -17.81
CA ALA A 189 -14.69 -18.53 -18.21
C ALA A 189 -13.18 -18.75 -18.40
N ASP A 190 -12.67 -18.39 -19.56
CA ASP A 190 -11.24 -18.15 -19.77
C ASP A 190 -10.81 -16.98 -18.87
N VAL A 191 -9.70 -17.14 -18.13
CA VAL A 191 -9.17 -16.15 -17.17
C VAL A 191 -9.02 -14.73 -17.76
N THR A 192 -8.86 -14.65 -19.09
CA THR A 192 -8.77 -13.40 -19.83
C THR A 192 -10.12 -12.70 -20.08
N SER A 193 -11.25 -13.40 -19.87
CA SER A 193 -12.60 -12.93 -20.15
C SER A 193 -13.44 -12.62 -18.91
N LEU A 194 -12.87 -12.76 -17.72
CA LEU A 194 -13.55 -12.49 -16.46
C LEU A 194 -13.84 -11.00 -16.27
N ILE A 195 -14.89 -10.56 -16.96
CA ILE A 195 -15.53 -9.28 -16.68
C ILE A 195 -16.50 -9.55 -15.53
N TYR A 196 -16.23 -8.98 -14.38
CA TYR A 196 -17.19 -8.93 -13.28
C TYR A 196 -18.43 -8.18 -13.77
N VAL A 197 -19.53 -8.89 -13.96
CA VAL A 197 -20.85 -8.30 -14.21
C VAL A 197 -21.41 -7.88 -12.86
N GLU A 198 -21.45 -6.58 -12.57
CA GLU A 198 -22.28 -6.08 -11.47
C GLU A 198 -23.73 -6.44 -11.75
N GLU A 199 -24.29 -7.37 -10.99
CA GLU A 199 -25.73 -7.46 -10.90
C GLU A 199 -26.20 -6.18 -10.18
N GLY A 200 -26.90 -5.33 -10.94
CA GLY A 200 -27.51 -4.11 -10.43
C GLY A 200 -28.48 -4.44 -9.31
N SER A 201 -28.35 -3.68 -8.22
CA SER A 201 -29.28 -3.57 -7.09
C SER A 201 -30.68 -3.15 -7.53
#